data_f3205e0fbda71148e5c3af938c7c3b59
#
_entry.id   f3205e0fbda71148e5c3af938c7c3b59
#
_cell.length_a   1.000
_cell.length_b   1.000
_cell.length_c   1.000
_cell.angle_alpha   90.00
_cell.angle_beta   90.00
_cell.angle_gamma   90.00
#
_symmetry.space_group_name_H-M   'P 1'
#
loop_
_entity.id
_entity.type
_entity.pdbx_description
1 polymer ?
#
loop_
_entity_poly.entity_id
_entity_poly.type
_entity_poly.pdbx_seq_one_letter_code
_entity_poly.pdbx_strand_id
1 'polypeptide(L)'
;RDRLRSRGLGDVYKRQIEARVREIGDRIRELDRVAEENAAQLTSLLMNIPNLPHLECPVGADETANPEIKLWGEKPAIENPKDHVELAANLGMISFEDGARITGSGFVVYRGAGARLERALINFLLNTQTVENGYQEVGVPFVVKRECMEGTGQLPKFEEDMYGTEDQQMFLIPTAEVPVTNLYRDTILQESDLPIKMAAYTPCFRREAGSAGRINRGMIRVHQFDKVELVQILKPEDSFRELEVLRSHAESILQKLGLHYRVIELCTGDLGFSSAKTYDIEVWAPGQGQYLEV
;
A
#
# COMPACT_ATOMS: atom_id res chain seq x y z
N ARG A 1 -22.17 -77.71 -14.29
CA ARG A 1 -20.72 -77.40 -14.09
C ARG A 1 -20.31 -76.09 -14.77
N ASP A 2 -20.85 -75.74 -15.91
CA ASP A 2 -20.46 -74.49 -16.67
C ASP A 2 -20.97 -73.22 -16.02
N ARG A 3 -22.14 -73.20 -15.39
CA ARG A 3 -22.68 -72.03 -14.63
C ARG A 3 -21.85 -71.68 -13.39
N LEU A 4 -21.21 -72.65 -12.74
CA LEU A 4 -20.31 -72.38 -11.60
C LEU A 4 -18.96 -71.86 -12.04
N ARG A 5 -18.43 -72.27 -13.19
CA ARG A 5 -17.19 -71.72 -13.80
C ARG A 5 -17.40 -70.27 -14.28
N SER A 6 -18.54 -69.93 -14.89
CA SER A 6 -18.84 -68.60 -15.34
C SER A 6 -19.01 -67.56 -14.19
N ARG A 7 -19.62 -68.03 -13.05
CA ARG A 7 -19.71 -67.22 -11.82
C ARG A 7 -18.32 -66.90 -11.23
N GLY A 8 -17.42 -67.88 -11.15
CA GLY A 8 -16.07 -67.69 -10.64
C GLY A 8 -15.21 -66.73 -11.49
N LEU A 9 -15.35 -66.78 -12.82
CA LEU A 9 -14.68 -65.83 -13.75
C LEU A 9 -15.21 -64.41 -13.58
N GLY A 10 -16.53 -64.26 -13.39
CA GLY A 10 -17.14 -62.94 -13.13
C GLY A 10 -16.66 -62.32 -11.82
N ASP A 11 -16.51 -63.12 -10.77
CA ASP A 11 -16.00 -62.63 -9.47
C ASP A 11 -14.51 -62.26 -9.53
N VAL A 12 -13.70 -63.01 -10.27
CA VAL A 12 -12.28 -62.67 -10.49
C VAL A 12 -12.16 -61.34 -11.26
N TYR A 13 -12.93 -61.18 -12.34
CA TYR A 13 -12.93 -59.95 -13.14
C TYR A 13 -13.41 -58.74 -12.33
N LYS A 14 -14.43 -58.90 -11.52
CA LYS A 14 -14.91 -57.87 -10.60
C LYS A 14 -13.82 -57.43 -9.62
N ARG A 15 -13.13 -58.37 -8.98
CA ARG A 15 -12.02 -58.07 -8.06
C ARG A 15 -10.87 -57.34 -8.77
N GLN A 16 -10.55 -57.71 -10.00
CA GLN A 16 -9.54 -57.02 -10.80
C GLN A 16 -9.93 -55.56 -11.12
N ILE A 17 -11.20 -55.32 -11.48
CA ILE A 17 -11.72 -53.98 -11.70
C ILE A 17 -11.67 -53.16 -10.39
N GLU A 18 -12.14 -53.75 -9.28
CA GLU A 18 -12.10 -53.05 -7.97
C GLU A 18 -10.66 -52.71 -7.54
N ALA A 19 -9.70 -53.60 -7.76
CA ALA A 19 -8.29 -53.33 -7.49
C ALA A 19 -7.77 -52.22 -8.38
N ARG A 20 -8.11 -52.19 -9.68
CA ARG A 20 -7.70 -51.14 -10.61
C ARG A 20 -8.33 -49.80 -10.28
N VAL A 21 -9.61 -49.78 -9.88
CA VAL A 21 -10.28 -48.55 -9.43
C VAL A 21 -9.60 -47.98 -8.18
N ARG A 22 -9.20 -48.81 -7.23
CA ARG A 22 -8.45 -48.37 -6.04
C ARG A 22 -7.08 -47.77 -6.44
N GLU A 23 -6.31 -48.48 -7.28
CA GLU A 23 -5.01 -48.01 -7.77
C GLU A 23 -5.15 -46.68 -8.48
N ILE A 24 -6.18 -46.50 -9.34
CA ILE A 24 -6.47 -45.21 -10.00
C ILE A 24 -6.82 -44.14 -8.98
N GLY A 25 -7.67 -44.46 -7.98
CA GLY A 25 -8.04 -43.55 -6.92
C GLY A 25 -6.83 -43.09 -6.07
N ASP A 26 -5.92 -44.04 -5.75
CA ASP A 26 -4.67 -43.70 -5.05
C ASP A 26 -3.76 -42.82 -5.91
N ARG A 27 -3.67 -43.09 -7.19
CA ARG A 27 -2.88 -42.28 -8.13
C ARG A 27 -3.45 -40.90 -8.33
N ILE A 28 -4.77 -40.74 -8.40
CA ILE A 28 -5.44 -39.44 -8.46
C ILE A 28 -5.08 -38.61 -7.23
N ARG A 29 -5.27 -39.18 -6.01
CA ARG A 29 -4.94 -38.48 -4.76
C ARG A 29 -3.49 -38.01 -4.71
N GLU A 30 -2.56 -38.83 -5.16
CA GLU A 30 -1.14 -38.46 -5.21
C GLU A 30 -0.87 -37.35 -6.24
N LEU A 31 -1.48 -37.40 -7.41
CA LEU A 31 -1.35 -36.38 -8.43
C LEU A 31 -1.98 -35.06 -7.96
N ASP A 32 -3.14 -35.10 -7.31
CA ASP A 32 -3.80 -33.89 -6.75
C ASP A 32 -2.91 -33.25 -5.69
N ARG A 33 -2.33 -34.04 -4.77
CA ARG A 33 -1.38 -33.51 -3.77
C ARG A 33 -0.17 -32.83 -4.41
N VAL A 34 0.45 -33.45 -5.41
CA VAL A 34 1.59 -32.88 -6.13
C VAL A 34 1.17 -31.61 -6.90
N ALA A 35 -0.01 -31.60 -7.49
CA ALA A 35 -0.53 -30.43 -8.18
C ALA A 35 -0.77 -29.25 -7.22
N GLU A 36 -1.36 -29.50 -6.05
CA GLU A 36 -1.56 -28.50 -5.00
C GLU A 36 -0.23 -27.95 -4.48
N GLU A 37 0.75 -28.82 -4.20
CA GLU A 37 2.09 -28.38 -3.76
C GLU A 37 2.79 -27.52 -4.81
N ASN A 38 2.75 -27.91 -6.08
CA ASN A 38 3.33 -27.15 -7.18
C ASN A 38 2.60 -25.79 -7.37
N ALA A 39 1.28 -25.77 -7.25
CA ALA A 39 0.50 -24.53 -7.34
C ALA A 39 0.86 -23.57 -6.20
N ALA A 40 0.99 -24.06 -4.98
CA ALA A 40 1.40 -23.26 -3.83
C ALA A 40 2.82 -22.70 -4.00
N GLN A 41 3.78 -23.52 -4.48
CA GLN A 41 5.14 -23.08 -4.77
C GLN A 41 5.16 -22.01 -5.87
N LEU A 42 4.42 -22.21 -6.96
CA LEU A 42 4.32 -21.26 -8.06
C LEU A 42 3.75 -19.92 -7.56
N THR A 43 2.66 -19.96 -6.79
CA THR A 43 2.08 -18.75 -6.19
C THR A 43 3.10 -18.03 -5.32
N SER A 44 3.81 -18.75 -4.45
CA SER A 44 4.84 -18.16 -3.59
C SER A 44 5.97 -17.50 -4.39
N LEU A 45 6.39 -18.08 -5.50
CA LEU A 45 7.40 -17.49 -6.39
C LEU A 45 6.86 -16.22 -7.08
N LEU A 46 5.64 -16.27 -7.62
CA LEU A 46 5.02 -15.15 -8.31
C LEU A 46 4.80 -13.95 -7.38
N MET A 47 4.44 -14.18 -6.12
CA MET A 47 4.27 -13.14 -5.10
C MET A 47 5.57 -12.38 -4.77
N ASN A 48 6.73 -12.86 -5.21
CA ASN A 48 8.03 -12.21 -5.02
C ASN A 48 8.58 -11.55 -6.29
N ILE A 49 7.81 -11.53 -7.36
CA ILE A 49 8.19 -10.86 -8.61
C ILE A 49 7.54 -9.47 -8.64
N PRO A 50 8.32 -8.38 -8.78
CA PRO A 50 7.77 -7.03 -8.86
C PRO A 50 6.95 -6.85 -10.15
N ASN A 51 6.08 -5.83 -10.15
CA ASN A 51 5.34 -5.44 -11.34
C ASN A 51 6.29 -4.94 -12.45
N LEU A 52 5.82 -4.97 -13.68
CA LEU A 52 6.58 -4.47 -14.83
C LEU A 52 6.46 -2.95 -14.91
N PRO A 53 7.60 -2.22 -15.02
CA PRO A 53 7.58 -0.79 -15.25
C PRO A 53 6.90 -0.44 -16.58
N HIS A 54 6.20 0.69 -16.62
CA HIS A 54 5.69 1.27 -17.84
C HIS A 54 6.86 1.61 -18.78
N LEU A 55 6.63 1.53 -20.09
CA LEU A 55 7.69 1.75 -21.11
C LEU A 55 8.30 3.16 -21.05
N GLU A 56 7.55 4.16 -20.59
CA GLU A 56 8.02 5.54 -20.44
C GLU A 56 8.69 5.80 -19.07
N CYS A 57 8.70 4.82 -18.17
CA CYS A 57 9.34 4.97 -16.87
C CYS A 57 10.84 5.24 -17.04
N PRO A 58 11.41 6.25 -16.38
CA PRO A 58 12.85 6.51 -16.43
C PRO A 58 13.66 5.29 -16.01
N VAL A 59 14.73 4.99 -16.74
CA VAL A 59 15.61 3.87 -16.39
C VAL A 59 16.72 4.37 -15.48
N GLY A 60 16.81 3.83 -14.27
CA GLY A 60 17.82 4.21 -13.28
C GLY A 60 18.04 3.09 -12.27
N ALA A 61 19.13 3.18 -11.51
CA ALA A 61 19.51 2.19 -10.51
C ALA A 61 18.92 2.47 -9.13
N ASP A 62 18.73 3.74 -8.79
CA ASP A 62 18.27 4.22 -7.47
C ASP A 62 17.65 5.62 -7.58
N GLU A 63 17.24 6.20 -6.46
CA GLU A 63 16.57 7.51 -6.35
C GLU A 63 17.34 8.67 -6.98
N THR A 64 18.64 8.56 -7.16
CA THR A 64 19.46 9.64 -7.78
C THR A 64 19.17 9.82 -9.28
N ALA A 65 18.53 8.84 -9.89
CA ALA A 65 18.13 8.86 -11.30
C ALA A 65 16.68 9.36 -11.50
N ASN A 66 15.96 9.73 -10.46
CA ASN A 66 14.59 10.25 -10.54
C ASN A 66 14.59 11.66 -11.15
N PRO A 67 14.02 11.90 -12.33
CA PRO A 67 13.96 13.23 -12.89
C PRO A 67 12.93 14.11 -12.17
N GLU A 68 13.30 15.37 -11.91
CA GLU A 68 12.34 16.42 -11.57
C GLU A 68 11.53 16.77 -12.83
N ILE A 69 10.22 16.55 -12.78
CA ILE A 69 9.33 16.80 -13.92
C ILE A 69 8.51 18.08 -13.75
N LYS A 70 8.40 18.61 -12.52
CA LYS A 70 7.66 19.81 -12.23
C LYS A 70 8.19 20.50 -10.98
N LEU A 71 8.18 21.83 -11.02
CA LEU A 71 8.43 22.71 -9.88
C LEU A 71 7.27 23.70 -9.76
N TRP A 72 6.78 23.96 -8.55
CA TRP A 72 5.71 24.93 -8.31
C TRP A 72 6.00 25.86 -7.14
N GLY A 73 5.63 27.15 -7.32
CA GLY A 73 5.80 28.20 -6.33
C GLY A 73 7.26 28.66 -6.19
N GLU A 74 7.50 29.49 -5.21
CA GLU A 74 8.83 30.01 -4.88
C GLU A 74 9.26 29.50 -3.50
N LYS A 75 10.55 29.18 -3.34
CA LYS A 75 11.10 28.84 -2.04
C LYS A 75 10.95 30.02 -1.08
N PRO A 76 10.36 29.81 0.10
CA PRO A 76 10.17 30.88 1.06
C PRO A 76 11.53 31.43 1.55
N ALA A 77 11.72 32.73 1.47
CA ALA A 77 12.91 33.40 2.01
C ALA A 77 12.73 33.63 3.52
N ILE A 78 13.10 32.62 4.31
CA ILE A 78 13.02 32.68 5.78
C ILE A 78 14.42 32.85 6.35
N GLU A 79 14.63 33.97 7.10
CA GLU A 79 15.87 34.17 7.83
C GLU A 79 15.98 33.22 9.02
N ASN A 80 17.09 32.49 9.13
CA ASN A 80 17.33 31.49 10.19
C ASN A 80 16.15 30.52 10.38
N PRO A 81 15.76 29.74 9.35
CA PRO A 81 14.62 28.86 9.43
C PRO A 81 14.87 27.77 10.48
N LYS A 82 13.86 27.51 11.31
CA LYS A 82 13.88 26.46 12.32
C LYS A 82 13.29 25.19 11.77
N ASP A 83 13.81 24.03 12.21
CA ASP A 83 13.20 22.76 11.89
C ASP A 83 11.89 22.55 12.71
N HIS A 84 11.10 21.59 12.26
CA HIS A 84 9.80 21.28 12.87
C HIS A 84 9.91 20.82 14.33
N VAL A 85 11.01 20.21 14.76
CA VAL A 85 11.23 19.78 16.15
C VAL A 85 11.42 21.00 17.06
N GLU A 86 12.23 21.96 16.62
CA GLU A 86 12.44 23.21 17.35
C GLU A 86 11.15 24.05 17.40
N LEU A 87 10.44 24.14 16.27
CA LEU A 87 9.15 24.83 16.22
C LEU A 87 8.12 24.17 17.15
N ALA A 88 8.00 22.85 17.10
CA ALA A 88 7.08 22.10 17.93
C ALA A 88 7.37 22.29 19.43
N ALA A 89 8.63 22.23 19.83
CA ALA A 89 9.03 22.47 21.21
C ALA A 89 8.71 23.90 21.68
N ASN A 90 9.05 24.92 20.86
CA ASN A 90 8.80 26.32 21.20
C ASN A 90 7.31 26.66 21.31
N LEU A 91 6.46 26.03 20.50
CA LEU A 91 5.01 26.27 20.48
C LEU A 91 4.23 25.35 21.42
N GLY A 92 4.88 24.33 22.01
CA GLY A 92 4.20 23.33 22.86
C GLY A 92 3.12 22.51 22.15
N MET A 93 3.20 22.39 20.82
CA MET A 93 2.18 21.76 19.99
C MET A 93 2.37 20.25 19.85
N ILE A 94 3.61 19.76 19.99
CA ILE A 94 3.98 18.35 19.79
C ILE A 94 4.92 17.93 20.91
N SER A 95 4.69 16.72 21.45
CA SER A 95 5.53 16.09 22.46
C SER A 95 6.02 14.71 21.99
N PHE A 96 7.27 14.63 21.68
CA PHE A 96 7.95 13.36 21.37
C PHE A 96 8.22 12.53 22.64
N GLU A 97 8.48 13.23 23.78
CA GLU A 97 8.73 12.58 25.07
C GLU A 97 7.48 11.83 25.56
N ASP A 98 6.30 12.43 25.44
CA ASP A 98 5.05 11.75 25.83
C ASP A 98 4.73 10.59 24.89
N GLY A 99 4.97 10.73 23.61
CA GLY A 99 4.84 9.63 22.64
C GLY A 99 5.74 8.45 23.01
N ALA A 100 7.01 8.74 23.29
CA ALA A 100 7.96 7.73 23.74
C ALA A 100 7.58 7.06 25.07
N ARG A 101 7.00 7.82 25.99
CA ARG A 101 6.52 7.31 27.31
C ARG A 101 5.34 6.35 27.16
N ILE A 102 4.46 6.58 26.18
CA ILE A 102 3.25 5.78 25.98
C ILE A 102 3.55 4.52 25.18
N THR A 103 4.32 4.65 24.09
CA THR A 103 4.42 3.59 23.08
C THR A 103 5.87 3.27 22.68
N GLY A 104 6.81 4.16 22.94
CA GLY A 104 8.22 4.05 22.51
C GLY A 104 8.63 5.17 21.56
N SER A 105 9.89 5.17 21.14
CA SER A 105 10.40 6.15 20.16
C SER A 105 9.68 6.05 18.82
N GLY A 106 9.62 7.16 18.08
CA GLY A 106 8.96 7.20 16.78
C GLY A 106 7.44 7.36 16.85
N PHE A 107 6.88 7.67 18.04
CA PHE A 107 5.48 8.07 18.21
C PHE A 107 5.38 9.51 18.68
N VAL A 108 4.27 10.16 18.36
CA VAL A 108 4.07 11.60 18.56
C VAL A 108 2.77 11.84 19.33
N VAL A 109 2.80 12.81 20.25
CA VAL A 109 1.60 13.32 20.89
C VAL A 109 1.36 14.78 20.49
N TYR A 110 0.25 15.04 19.82
CA TYR A 110 -0.19 16.40 19.52
C TYR A 110 -0.93 17.02 20.71
N ARG A 111 -0.67 18.29 20.99
CA ARG A 111 -1.26 19.00 22.11
C ARG A 111 -1.92 20.30 21.69
N GLY A 112 -3.07 20.64 22.29
CA GLY A 112 -3.73 21.93 22.16
C GLY A 112 -3.92 22.38 20.71
N ALA A 113 -3.17 23.42 20.29
CA ALA A 113 -3.23 23.94 18.94
C ALA A 113 -2.70 22.94 17.89
N GLY A 114 -1.73 22.09 18.26
CA GLY A 114 -1.21 21.03 17.37
C GLY A 114 -2.27 20.01 16.98
N ALA A 115 -2.99 19.46 17.97
CA ALA A 115 -4.09 18.53 17.70
C ALA A 115 -5.26 19.16 16.93
N ARG A 116 -5.49 20.48 17.11
CA ARG A 116 -6.47 21.20 16.30
C ARG A 116 -6.02 21.41 14.87
N LEU A 117 -4.74 21.70 14.67
CA LEU A 117 -4.15 21.88 13.33
C LEU A 117 -4.19 20.56 12.54
N GLU A 118 -3.77 19.46 13.16
CA GLU A 118 -3.86 18.12 12.55
C GLU A 118 -5.28 17.81 12.06
N ARG A 119 -6.28 17.93 12.94
CA ARG A 119 -7.68 17.71 12.59
C ARG A 119 -8.17 18.69 11.51
N ALA A 120 -7.72 19.94 11.53
CA ALA A 120 -8.10 20.93 10.53
C ALA A 120 -7.50 20.57 9.16
N LEU A 121 -6.26 20.08 9.11
CA LEU A 121 -5.62 19.58 7.90
C LEU A 121 -6.36 18.36 7.35
N ILE A 122 -6.68 17.38 8.19
CA ILE A 122 -7.46 16.19 7.78
C ILE A 122 -8.76 16.62 7.11
N ASN A 123 -9.55 17.49 7.76
CA ASN A 123 -10.80 17.97 7.18
C ASN A 123 -10.59 18.76 5.89
N PHE A 124 -9.55 19.58 5.81
CA PHE A 124 -9.23 20.35 4.63
C PHE A 124 -8.86 19.45 3.45
N LEU A 125 -8.00 18.46 3.68
CA LEU A 125 -7.60 17.50 2.65
C LEU A 125 -8.79 16.69 2.14
N LEU A 126 -9.59 16.09 3.05
CA LEU A 126 -10.79 15.33 2.68
C LEU A 126 -11.80 16.18 1.91
N ASN A 127 -12.14 17.37 2.43
CA ASN A 127 -13.12 18.25 1.78
C ASN A 127 -12.67 18.69 0.40
N THR A 128 -11.39 18.99 0.21
CA THR A 128 -10.86 19.34 -1.12
C THR A 128 -11.06 18.18 -2.10
N GLN A 129 -10.76 16.96 -1.69
CA GLN A 129 -10.88 15.82 -2.58
C GLN A 129 -12.34 15.42 -2.85
N THR A 130 -13.18 15.46 -1.82
CA THR A 130 -14.57 15.01 -1.96
C THR A 130 -15.50 16.04 -2.59
N VAL A 131 -15.33 17.33 -2.21
CA VAL A 131 -16.23 18.41 -2.70
C VAL A 131 -15.76 18.98 -4.04
N GLU A 132 -14.45 19.17 -4.22
CA GLU A 132 -13.94 19.84 -5.42
C GLU A 132 -13.52 18.85 -6.51
N ASN A 133 -12.89 17.71 -6.13
CA ASN A 133 -12.33 16.74 -7.06
C ASN A 133 -13.25 15.52 -7.29
N GLY A 134 -14.41 15.48 -6.61
CA GLY A 134 -15.47 14.52 -6.88
C GLY A 134 -15.20 13.08 -6.38
N TYR A 135 -14.34 12.91 -5.39
CA TYR A 135 -14.14 11.60 -4.74
C TYR A 135 -15.26 11.29 -3.76
N GLN A 136 -15.67 10.05 -3.70
CA GLN A 136 -16.54 9.55 -2.63
C GLN A 136 -15.71 9.31 -1.38
N GLU A 137 -16.09 9.94 -0.27
CA GLU A 137 -15.49 9.64 1.03
C GLU A 137 -15.89 8.24 1.49
N VAL A 138 -14.93 7.44 1.94
CA VAL A 138 -15.15 6.11 2.50
C VAL A 138 -14.46 5.98 3.85
N GLY A 139 -15.18 5.50 4.86
CA GLY A 139 -14.64 5.14 6.17
C GLY A 139 -14.36 3.64 6.23
N VAL A 140 -13.12 3.25 6.48
CA VAL A 140 -12.66 1.86 6.42
C VAL A 140 -12.09 1.41 7.77
N PRO A 141 -12.10 0.09 8.08
CA PRO A 141 -11.39 -0.46 9.23
C PRO A 141 -9.87 -0.23 9.13
N PHE A 142 -9.22 -0.01 10.28
CA PHE A 142 -7.75 0.15 10.37
C PHE A 142 -7.01 -1.17 10.61
N VAL A 143 -7.76 -2.25 10.75
CA VAL A 143 -7.23 -3.62 10.86
C VAL A 143 -7.82 -4.44 9.73
N VAL A 144 -6.96 -5.13 9.00
CA VAL A 144 -7.34 -5.90 7.79
C VAL A 144 -6.82 -7.32 7.88
N LYS A 145 -7.42 -8.21 7.10
CA LYS A 145 -6.95 -9.59 6.96
C LYS A 145 -5.64 -9.65 6.16
N ARG A 146 -4.88 -10.73 6.36
CA ARG A 146 -3.64 -11.01 5.61
C ARG A 146 -3.84 -10.92 4.09
N GLU A 147 -4.92 -11.50 3.58
CA GLU A 147 -5.22 -11.50 2.14
C GLU A 147 -5.41 -10.07 1.55
N CYS A 148 -5.82 -9.09 2.38
CA CYS A 148 -5.91 -7.70 1.93
C CYS A 148 -4.52 -7.08 1.77
N MET A 149 -3.58 -7.42 2.65
CA MET A 149 -2.20 -6.99 2.57
C MET A 149 -1.45 -7.61 1.38
N GLU A 150 -1.78 -8.86 1.06
CA GLU A 150 -1.28 -9.55 -0.13
C GLU A 150 -1.85 -8.93 -1.41
N GLY A 151 -3.15 -8.60 -1.41
CA GLY A 151 -3.86 -8.03 -2.56
C GLY A 151 -3.34 -6.68 -3.04
N THR A 152 -2.65 -5.93 -2.18
CA THR A 152 -2.01 -4.64 -2.51
C THR A 152 -0.49 -4.68 -2.45
N GLY A 153 0.12 -5.87 -2.33
CA GLY A 153 1.56 -6.09 -2.46
C GLY A 153 2.42 -5.71 -1.25
N GLN A 154 1.81 -5.46 -0.08
CA GLN A 154 2.57 -5.26 1.16
C GLN A 154 3.15 -6.59 1.65
N LEU A 155 2.42 -7.67 1.54
CA LEU A 155 2.87 -9.01 1.87
C LEU A 155 3.12 -9.84 0.60
N PRO A 156 4.06 -10.79 0.67
CA PRO A 156 4.91 -11.15 1.80
C PRO A 156 6.13 -10.24 1.99
N LYS A 157 6.48 -9.41 1.02
CA LYS A 157 7.78 -8.73 0.92
C LYS A 157 8.10 -7.80 2.10
N PHE A 158 7.12 -7.06 2.60
CA PHE A 158 7.32 -6.04 3.64
C PHE A 158 6.79 -6.47 5.01
N GLU A 159 6.69 -7.78 5.29
CA GLU A 159 6.10 -8.31 6.53
C GLU A 159 6.81 -7.78 7.79
N GLU A 160 8.13 -7.56 7.75
CA GLU A 160 8.90 -7.01 8.86
C GLU A 160 8.52 -5.56 9.20
N ASP A 161 8.01 -4.81 8.23
CA ASP A 161 7.56 -3.42 8.41
C ASP A 161 6.09 -3.31 8.88
N MET A 162 5.37 -4.42 8.97
CA MET A 162 3.95 -4.42 9.32
C MET A 162 3.72 -4.73 10.80
N TYR A 163 2.72 -4.08 11.39
CA TYR A 163 2.16 -4.44 12.69
C TYR A 163 1.09 -5.50 12.51
N GLY A 164 1.35 -6.73 12.93
CA GLY A 164 0.43 -7.86 12.86
C GLY A 164 0.03 -8.40 14.23
N THR A 165 -1.05 -9.19 14.30
CA THR A 165 -1.40 -10.02 15.45
C THR A 165 -0.42 -11.18 15.61
N GLU A 166 -0.38 -11.82 16.80
CA GLU A 166 0.55 -12.93 17.05
C GLU A 166 0.41 -14.08 16.05
N ASP A 167 -0.83 -14.36 15.59
CA ASP A 167 -1.12 -15.38 14.58
C ASP A 167 -0.89 -14.91 13.14
N GLN A 168 -0.48 -13.66 12.94
CA GLN A 168 -0.21 -13.03 11.63
C GLN A 168 -1.41 -13.12 10.66
N GLN A 169 -2.63 -13.15 11.16
CA GLN A 169 -3.85 -13.19 10.35
C GLN A 169 -4.48 -11.81 10.17
N MET A 170 -4.22 -10.89 11.10
CA MET A 170 -4.72 -9.52 11.06
C MET A 170 -3.56 -8.54 11.17
N PHE A 171 -3.66 -7.40 10.47
CA PHE A 171 -2.64 -6.37 10.40
C PHE A 171 -3.23 -4.98 10.58
N LEU A 172 -2.53 -4.11 11.29
CA LEU A 172 -2.78 -2.67 11.24
C LEU A 172 -2.36 -2.16 9.85
N ILE A 173 -3.17 -1.32 9.26
CA ILE A 173 -2.94 -0.83 7.90
C ILE A 173 -1.73 0.12 7.82
N PRO A 174 -0.81 -0.05 6.86
CA PRO A 174 0.27 0.90 6.60
C PRO A 174 -0.19 2.09 5.73
N THR A 175 -1.37 1.99 5.12
CA THR A 175 -1.99 2.94 4.21
C THR A 175 -3.47 2.57 4.02
N ALA A 176 -4.33 3.57 3.79
CA ALA A 176 -5.73 3.32 3.45
C ALA A 176 -5.92 2.66 2.07
N GLU A 177 -4.90 2.70 1.20
CA GLU A 177 -4.89 1.95 -0.05
C GLU A 177 -5.31 0.50 0.15
N VAL A 178 -4.79 -0.16 1.21
CA VAL A 178 -5.07 -1.57 1.48
C VAL A 178 -6.56 -1.84 1.66
N PRO A 179 -7.28 -1.27 2.63
CA PRO A 179 -8.70 -1.55 2.80
C PRO A 179 -9.54 -0.99 1.66
N VAL A 180 -9.24 0.19 1.11
CA VAL A 180 -10.05 0.83 0.07
C VAL A 180 -10.00 0.05 -1.23
N THR A 181 -8.83 -0.39 -1.68
CA THR A 181 -8.70 -1.22 -2.90
C THR A 181 -9.40 -2.56 -2.72
N ASN A 182 -9.30 -3.17 -1.54
CA ASN A 182 -9.92 -4.45 -1.25
C ASN A 182 -11.45 -4.41 -1.04
N LEU A 183 -12.09 -3.24 -1.07
CA LEU A 183 -13.56 -3.14 -1.13
C LEU A 183 -14.14 -3.85 -2.36
N TYR A 184 -13.38 -3.91 -3.44
CA TYR A 184 -13.76 -4.52 -4.70
C TYR A 184 -13.05 -5.84 -5.01
N ARG A 185 -12.34 -6.41 -4.02
CA ARG A 185 -11.70 -7.70 -4.16
C ARG A 185 -12.73 -8.78 -4.50
N ASP A 186 -12.37 -9.69 -5.41
CA ASP A 186 -13.23 -10.77 -5.90
C ASP A 186 -14.59 -10.30 -6.46
N THR A 187 -14.69 -9.03 -6.89
CA THR A 187 -15.90 -8.44 -7.46
C THR A 187 -15.72 -8.17 -8.94
N ILE A 188 -16.69 -8.57 -9.74
CA ILE A 188 -16.77 -8.21 -11.17
C ILE A 188 -17.59 -6.94 -11.28
N LEU A 189 -16.95 -5.84 -11.66
CA LEU A 189 -17.58 -4.55 -11.88
C LEU A 189 -18.18 -4.46 -13.28
N GLN A 190 -19.29 -3.73 -13.42
CA GLN A 190 -19.79 -3.36 -14.74
C GLN A 190 -18.99 -2.17 -15.28
N GLU A 191 -18.79 -2.13 -16.58
CA GLU A 191 -18.07 -1.00 -17.22
C GLU A 191 -18.76 0.35 -16.95
N SER A 192 -20.09 0.37 -16.82
CA SER A 192 -20.87 1.56 -16.48
C SER A 192 -20.61 2.11 -15.09
N ASP A 193 -20.03 1.31 -14.19
CA ASP A 193 -19.74 1.73 -12.81
C ASP A 193 -18.42 2.51 -12.70
N LEU A 194 -17.61 2.49 -13.76
CA LEU A 194 -16.31 3.15 -13.83
C LEU A 194 -16.42 4.58 -14.41
N PRO A 195 -15.61 5.53 -13.93
CA PRO A 195 -14.59 5.42 -12.90
C PRO A 195 -15.16 5.40 -11.48
N ILE A 196 -14.56 4.62 -10.57
CA ILE A 196 -14.82 4.70 -9.14
C ILE A 196 -13.68 5.49 -8.50
N LYS A 197 -14.01 6.59 -7.81
CA LYS A 197 -13.04 7.48 -7.16
C LYS A 197 -13.37 7.57 -5.68
N MET A 198 -12.43 7.17 -4.83
CA MET A 198 -12.60 7.09 -3.38
C MET A 198 -11.51 7.86 -2.65
N ALA A 199 -11.89 8.55 -1.57
CA ALA A 199 -10.97 9.21 -0.65
C ALA A 199 -11.21 8.69 0.76
N ALA A 200 -10.14 8.36 1.48
CA ALA A 200 -10.23 7.88 2.86
C ALA A 200 -9.17 8.56 3.74
N TYR A 201 -9.59 9.03 4.91
CA TYR A 201 -8.69 9.37 5.99
C TYR A 201 -8.48 8.16 6.90
N THR A 202 -7.23 7.84 7.19
CA THR A 202 -6.88 6.84 8.21
C THR A 202 -5.58 7.17 8.92
N PRO A 203 -5.40 6.75 10.20
CA PRO A 203 -4.08 6.53 10.73
C PRO A 203 -3.41 5.39 9.94
N CYS A 204 -2.09 5.48 9.79
CA CYS A 204 -1.25 4.50 9.11
C CYS A 204 -0.16 4.02 10.08
N PHE A 205 0.20 2.73 10.00
CA PHE A 205 1.11 2.10 10.95
C PHE A 205 2.24 1.39 10.22
N ARG A 206 3.50 1.80 10.47
CA ARG A 206 4.69 1.19 9.89
C ARG A 206 5.75 0.95 10.96
N ARG A 207 6.34 -0.24 11.00
CA ARG A 207 7.42 -0.56 11.97
C ARG A 207 8.73 0.09 11.62
N GLU A 208 8.91 0.55 10.40
CA GLU A 208 10.13 1.22 9.91
C GLU A 208 11.41 0.39 10.19
N ALA A 209 11.31 -0.94 10.07
CA ALA A 209 12.39 -1.87 10.44
C ALA A 209 13.69 -1.64 9.64
N GLY A 210 13.58 -1.19 8.39
CA GLY A 210 14.71 -0.89 7.50
C GLY A 210 15.27 0.53 7.60
N SER A 211 14.82 1.36 8.55
CA SER A 211 15.13 2.81 8.60
C SER A 211 16.47 3.17 9.24
N ALA A 212 17.30 2.19 9.62
CA ALA A 212 18.60 2.44 10.23
C ALA A 212 19.49 3.28 9.31
N GLY A 213 19.93 4.47 9.80
CA GLY A 213 20.78 5.40 9.05
C GLY A 213 20.03 6.47 8.22
N ARG A 214 18.72 6.44 8.15
CA ARG A 214 17.91 7.50 7.52
C ARG A 214 17.63 8.64 8.51
N ILE A 215 17.15 9.80 7.97
CA ILE A 215 16.80 10.95 8.81
C ILE A 215 15.52 10.62 9.59
N ASN A 216 15.68 10.28 10.87
CA ASN A 216 14.58 9.87 11.76
C ASN A 216 14.25 10.94 12.82
N ARG A 217 14.74 12.18 12.65
CA ARG A 217 14.49 13.23 13.65
C ARG A 217 13.09 13.79 13.53
N GLY A 218 12.36 13.80 14.64
CA GLY A 218 11.04 14.44 14.74
C GLY A 218 9.91 13.64 14.11
N MET A 219 9.16 14.25 13.20
CA MET A 219 7.96 13.70 12.57
C MET A 219 8.18 13.14 11.16
N ILE A 220 9.40 13.25 10.61
CA ILE A 220 9.65 12.88 9.21
C ILE A 220 9.40 11.39 8.98
N ARG A 221 9.76 10.57 9.96
CA ARG A 221 9.58 9.12 9.90
C ARG A 221 9.13 8.62 11.26
N VAL A 222 7.88 8.23 11.34
CA VAL A 222 7.20 7.83 12.57
C VAL A 222 6.43 6.52 12.35
N HIS A 223 6.17 5.78 13.43
CA HIS A 223 5.49 4.49 13.39
C HIS A 223 3.98 4.61 13.21
N GLN A 224 3.42 5.78 13.54
CA GLN A 224 2.02 6.11 13.32
C GLN A 224 1.93 7.52 12.78
N PHE A 225 1.17 7.70 11.70
CA PHE A 225 0.89 9.00 11.06
C PHE A 225 -0.48 8.97 10.40
N ASP A 226 -0.99 10.15 10.06
CA ASP A 226 -2.29 10.32 9.43
C ASP A 226 -2.13 10.57 7.94
N LYS A 227 -3.01 9.96 7.12
CA LYS A 227 -3.00 10.11 5.67
C LYS A 227 -4.41 10.21 5.11
N VAL A 228 -4.59 11.10 4.15
CA VAL A 228 -5.76 11.12 3.26
C VAL A 228 -5.34 10.46 1.95
N GLU A 229 -5.90 9.32 1.69
CA GLU A 229 -5.60 8.46 0.53
C GLU A 229 -6.61 8.65 -0.58
N LEU A 230 -6.15 8.61 -1.82
CA LEU A 230 -6.98 8.63 -3.01
C LEU A 230 -6.82 7.33 -3.79
N VAL A 231 -7.92 6.65 -4.06
CA VAL A 231 -7.93 5.43 -4.87
C VAL A 231 -8.90 5.59 -6.02
N GLN A 232 -8.46 5.22 -7.22
CA GLN A 232 -9.32 5.18 -8.40
C GLN A 232 -9.30 3.79 -9.01
N ILE A 233 -10.49 3.28 -9.38
CA ILE A 233 -10.65 2.05 -10.17
C ILE A 233 -11.16 2.48 -11.54
N LEU A 234 -10.41 2.13 -12.58
CA LEU A 234 -10.54 2.66 -13.91
C LEU A 234 -10.51 1.54 -14.96
N LYS A 235 -10.88 1.86 -16.19
CA LYS A 235 -10.53 1.00 -17.33
C LYS A 235 -9.02 1.02 -17.54
N PRO A 236 -8.39 -0.10 -17.90
CA PRO A 236 -6.94 -0.18 -18.11
C PRO A 236 -6.37 0.88 -19.06
N GLU A 237 -7.09 1.17 -20.16
CA GLU A 237 -6.71 2.16 -21.17
C GLU A 237 -6.70 3.61 -20.66
N ASP A 238 -7.39 3.88 -19.57
CA ASP A 238 -7.48 5.21 -18.98
C ASP A 238 -6.47 5.43 -17.85
N SER A 239 -5.86 4.36 -17.30
CA SER A 239 -5.07 4.39 -16.07
C SER A 239 -3.96 5.44 -16.06
N PHE A 240 -3.14 5.51 -17.10
CA PHE A 240 -2.01 6.46 -17.11
C PHE A 240 -2.45 7.91 -17.30
N ARG A 241 -3.53 8.16 -18.06
CA ARG A 241 -4.13 9.49 -18.16
C ARG A 241 -4.71 9.95 -16.83
N GLU A 242 -5.42 9.08 -16.14
CA GLU A 242 -6.04 9.39 -14.85
C GLU A 242 -4.99 9.45 -13.71
N LEU A 243 -3.82 8.81 -13.84
CA LEU A 243 -2.70 9.01 -12.93
C LEU A 243 -2.23 10.48 -12.93
N GLU A 244 -2.17 11.14 -14.11
CA GLU A 244 -1.86 12.57 -14.20
C GLU A 244 -2.93 13.43 -13.52
N VAL A 245 -4.21 13.07 -13.65
CA VAL A 245 -5.32 13.74 -12.99
C VAL A 245 -5.23 13.55 -11.48
N LEU A 246 -4.99 12.32 -11.00
CA LEU A 246 -4.83 12.01 -9.58
C LEU A 246 -3.67 12.80 -8.97
N ARG A 247 -2.51 12.85 -9.66
CA ARG A 247 -1.36 13.66 -9.26
C ARG A 247 -1.76 15.15 -9.13
N SER A 248 -2.50 15.69 -10.11
CA SER A 248 -2.95 17.09 -10.06
C SER A 248 -3.88 17.38 -8.87
N HIS A 249 -4.71 16.41 -8.47
CA HIS A 249 -5.55 16.51 -7.29
C HIS A 249 -4.72 16.54 -5.99
N ALA A 250 -3.66 15.73 -5.89
CA ALA A 250 -2.74 15.78 -4.76
C ALA A 250 -1.98 17.12 -4.72
N GLU A 251 -1.43 17.57 -5.85
CA GLU A 251 -0.76 18.86 -5.96
C GLU A 251 -1.65 20.05 -5.58
N SER A 252 -2.96 19.98 -5.86
CA SER A 252 -3.92 21.05 -5.56
C SER A 252 -3.96 21.40 -4.06
N ILE A 253 -3.72 20.43 -3.19
CA ILE A 253 -3.63 20.61 -1.74
C ILE A 253 -2.46 21.55 -1.41
N LEU A 254 -1.28 21.26 -1.93
CA LEU A 254 -0.07 22.04 -1.67
C LEU A 254 -0.17 23.46 -2.23
N GLN A 255 -0.78 23.59 -3.41
CA GLN A 255 -1.05 24.88 -4.04
C GLN A 255 -1.99 25.73 -3.17
N LYS A 256 -3.07 25.17 -2.63
CA LYS A 256 -4.00 25.84 -1.73
C LYS A 256 -3.35 26.23 -0.40
N LEU A 257 -2.40 25.43 0.09
CA LEU A 257 -1.60 25.74 1.28
C LEU A 257 -0.47 26.73 0.99
N GLY A 258 -0.21 27.08 -0.28
CA GLY A 258 0.87 27.98 -0.68
C GLY A 258 2.26 27.40 -0.44
N LEU A 259 2.42 26.10 -0.46
CA LEU A 259 3.69 25.41 -0.20
C LEU A 259 4.46 25.19 -1.51
N HIS A 260 5.73 25.59 -1.51
CA HIS A 260 6.63 25.29 -2.62
C HIS A 260 6.97 23.81 -2.66
N TYR A 261 6.79 23.16 -3.81
CA TYR A 261 7.03 21.75 -4.00
C TYR A 261 7.63 21.42 -5.36
N ARG A 262 8.18 20.23 -5.47
CA ARG A 262 8.54 19.62 -6.75
C ARG A 262 7.83 18.27 -6.92
N VAL A 263 7.75 17.83 -8.16
CA VAL A 263 7.31 16.47 -8.52
C VAL A 263 8.47 15.78 -9.21
N ILE A 264 8.78 14.59 -8.74
CA ILE A 264 9.75 13.69 -9.37
C ILE A 264 9.03 12.46 -9.91
N GLU A 265 9.52 11.91 -11.01
CA GLU A 265 9.06 10.61 -11.53
C GLU A 265 10.04 9.53 -11.09
N LEU A 266 9.57 8.46 -10.48
CA LEU A 266 10.45 7.40 -10.00
C LEU A 266 10.97 6.57 -11.17
N CYS A 267 12.27 6.31 -11.15
CA CYS A 267 12.94 5.44 -12.11
C CYS A 267 12.74 3.95 -11.78
N THR A 268 13.09 3.08 -12.69
CA THR A 268 12.91 1.62 -12.55
C THR A 268 13.57 1.01 -11.32
N GLY A 269 14.63 1.61 -10.79
CA GLY A 269 15.33 1.13 -9.61
C GLY A 269 14.74 1.59 -8.28
N ASP A 270 13.83 2.60 -8.33
CA ASP A 270 13.19 3.18 -7.16
C ASP A 270 11.67 2.95 -7.13
N LEU A 271 11.10 2.33 -8.16
CA LEU A 271 9.69 1.99 -8.21
C LEU A 271 9.28 1.07 -7.05
N GLY A 272 8.14 1.39 -6.43
CA GLY A 272 7.47 0.49 -5.50
C GLY A 272 7.16 -0.87 -6.14
N PHE A 273 7.17 -1.92 -5.32
CA PHE A 273 7.05 -3.32 -5.76
C PHE A 273 5.85 -3.60 -6.68
N SER A 274 4.70 -2.99 -6.40
CA SER A 274 3.45 -3.19 -7.14
C SER A 274 3.22 -2.16 -8.25
N SER A 275 4.07 -1.12 -8.33
CA SER A 275 3.85 0.01 -9.23
C SER A 275 4.38 -0.23 -10.63
N ALA A 276 3.65 0.28 -11.63
CA ALA A 276 4.12 0.36 -13.01
C ALA A 276 4.69 1.76 -13.34
N LYS A 277 4.20 2.81 -12.69
CA LYS A 277 4.65 4.19 -12.81
C LYS A 277 4.29 4.94 -11.52
N THR A 278 5.21 5.75 -11.02
CA THR A 278 5.03 6.48 -9.77
C THR A 278 5.58 7.90 -9.88
N TYR A 279 4.91 8.82 -9.22
CA TYR A 279 5.37 10.18 -8.95
C TYR A 279 5.43 10.40 -7.45
N ASP A 280 6.50 11.03 -6.98
CA ASP A 280 6.54 11.57 -5.63
C ASP A 280 6.39 13.09 -5.68
N ILE A 281 5.67 13.62 -4.70
CA ILE A 281 5.50 15.04 -4.49
C ILE A 281 6.28 15.42 -3.24
N GLU A 282 7.23 16.32 -3.39
CA GLU A 282 8.14 16.69 -2.32
C GLU A 282 8.04 18.19 -2.00
N VAL A 283 7.76 18.52 -0.74
CA VAL A 283 7.67 19.90 -0.25
C VAL A 283 9.03 20.39 0.24
N TRP A 284 9.37 21.63 -0.09
CA TRP A 284 10.56 22.27 0.45
C TRP A 284 10.46 22.50 1.95
N ALA A 285 11.38 21.95 2.73
CA ALA A 285 11.50 22.10 4.18
C ALA A 285 12.63 23.10 4.53
N PRO A 286 12.33 24.40 4.76
CA PRO A 286 13.35 25.43 4.94
C PRO A 286 14.31 25.14 6.10
N GLY A 287 13.78 24.64 7.23
CA GLY A 287 14.59 24.35 8.43
C GLY A 287 15.54 23.16 8.27
N GLN A 288 15.38 22.37 7.20
CA GLN A 288 16.25 21.22 6.88
C GLN A 288 17.05 21.44 5.59
N GLY A 289 16.69 22.48 4.81
CA GLY A 289 17.34 22.81 3.56
C GLY A 289 17.19 21.77 2.45
N GLN A 290 16.12 20.96 2.50
CA GLN A 290 15.86 19.87 1.54
C GLN A 290 14.38 19.70 1.22
N TYR A 291 14.08 18.98 0.15
CA TYR A 291 12.74 18.52 -0.17
C TYR A 291 12.40 17.26 0.63
N LEU A 292 11.14 17.15 1.05
CA LEU A 292 10.61 16.00 1.78
C LEU A 292 9.33 15.54 1.11
N GLU A 293 9.20 14.24 0.90
CA GLU A 293 8.00 13.57 0.40
C GLU A 293 6.80 13.81 1.34
N VAL A 294 5.60 14.03 0.78
CA VAL A 294 4.35 14.30 1.52
C VAL A 294 3.18 13.46 1.04
#